data_9224f1cdee63d4a48a0115dcb5178b5d
#
_entry.id   9224f1cdee63d4a48a0115dcb5178b5d
#
_cell.length_a   1.000
_cell.length_b   1.000
_cell.length_c   1.000
_cell.angle_alpha   90.00
_cell.angle_beta   90.00
_cell.angle_gamma   90.00
#
_symmetry.space_group_name_H-M   'P 1'
#
loop_
_entity.id
_entity.type
_entity.pdbx_description
1 polymer ?
#
loop_
_entity_poly.entity_id
_entity_poly.type
_entity_poly.pdbx_seq_one_letter_code
_entity_poly.pdbx_strand_id
1 'polypeptide(L)'
;MCRVSRCFIVVCVLFMACMSDLYAQYDKDMFYYRGRRALADGKYAQAIENFNILTQLDTADYWTFFFRGIAKYNLGDIRGARQDFDRSVRINPVFTSGYHYRGITESRYGNYDQALADLQKAIDLRPGEIGLYFSRGVTYFLSQQFDNAVKDFDKYIRKEPKDPSAYLNRGASYLFLGDTLKAVSDYNKAIRLDRFDPEGYVRRGRVYASQNKYDLAISDMDKAIELDTTNTFAYFNRAIMYYEQERYNEAMSDLNRVLRDE
;
A
#
# COMPACT_ATOMS: atom_id res chain seq x y z
N MET A 1 -39.88 -7.77 -57.95
CA MET A 1 -40.05 -8.11 -56.49
C MET A 1 -38.79 -8.57 -55.79
N CYS A 2 -37.67 -8.87 -56.40
CA CYS A 2 -36.48 -9.48 -55.74
C CYS A 2 -35.47 -8.54 -55.08
N ARG A 3 -35.47 -7.22 -55.36
CA ARG A 3 -34.49 -6.24 -54.80
C ARG A 3 -34.89 -5.71 -53.41
N VAL A 4 -36.17 -5.51 -53.15
CA VAL A 4 -36.69 -4.97 -51.88
C VAL A 4 -36.50 -5.97 -50.72
N SER A 5 -36.70 -7.26 -51.03
CA SER A 5 -36.51 -8.34 -50.04
C SER A 5 -35.06 -8.48 -49.56
N ARG A 6 -34.06 -8.31 -50.47
CA ARG A 6 -32.63 -8.35 -50.08
C ARG A 6 -32.21 -7.18 -49.23
N CYS A 7 -32.68 -5.96 -49.51
CA CYS A 7 -32.40 -4.78 -48.69
C CYS A 7 -32.99 -4.93 -47.28
N PHE A 8 -34.22 -5.47 -47.17
CA PHE A 8 -34.84 -5.67 -45.86
C PHE A 8 -34.11 -6.71 -45.01
N ILE A 9 -33.65 -7.82 -45.61
CA ILE A 9 -32.86 -8.83 -44.92
C ILE A 9 -31.53 -8.25 -44.43
N VAL A 10 -30.82 -7.47 -45.25
CA VAL A 10 -29.55 -6.81 -44.86
C VAL A 10 -29.76 -5.83 -43.70
N VAL A 11 -30.83 -5.04 -43.74
CA VAL A 11 -31.15 -4.11 -42.64
C VAL A 11 -31.49 -4.86 -41.36
N CYS A 12 -32.25 -5.94 -41.43
CA CYS A 12 -32.57 -6.77 -40.25
C CYS A 12 -31.32 -7.44 -39.67
N VAL A 13 -30.40 -7.93 -40.49
CA VAL A 13 -29.15 -8.54 -40.03
C VAL A 13 -28.26 -7.49 -39.37
N LEU A 14 -28.13 -6.29 -39.95
CA LEU A 14 -27.38 -5.17 -39.36
C LEU A 14 -28.02 -4.70 -38.05
N PHE A 15 -29.33 -4.62 -37.97
CA PHE A 15 -30.07 -4.29 -36.75
C PHE A 15 -29.88 -5.33 -35.65
N MET A 16 -29.97 -6.63 -35.98
CA MET A 16 -29.71 -7.70 -35.03
C MET A 16 -28.25 -7.73 -34.55
N ALA A 17 -27.29 -7.48 -35.45
CA ALA A 17 -25.86 -7.33 -35.06
C ALA A 17 -25.68 -6.14 -34.13
N CYS A 18 -26.27 -4.98 -34.45
CA CYS A 18 -26.20 -3.80 -33.60
C CYS A 18 -26.86 -4.03 -32.22
N MET A 19 -27.97 -4.76 -32.16
CA MET A 19 -28.61 -5.12 -30.89
C MET A 19 -27.77 -6.13 -30.09
N SER A 20 -27.12 -7.09 -30.72
CA SER A 20 -26.24 -8.05 -30.02
C SER A 20 -25.02 -7.33 -29.41
N ASP A 21 -24.43 -6.36 -30.12
CA ASP A 21 -23.33 -5.55 -29.64
C ASP A 21 -23.77 -4.66 -28.47
N LEU A 22 -24.99 -4.10 -28.53
CA LEU A 22 -25.55 -3.28 -27.46
C LEU A 22 -25.81 -4.11 -26.18
N TYR A 23 -26.34 -5.34 -26.31
CA TYR A 23 -26.53 -6.27 -25.19
C TYR A 23 -25.18 -6.70 -24.60
N ALA A 24 -24.20 -7.03 -25.44
CA ALA A 24 -22.86 -7.38 -24.98
C ALA A 24 -22.17 -6.23 -24.24
N GLN A 25 -22.34 -4.98 -24.72
CA GLN A 25 -21.83 -3.80 -24.06
C GLN A 25 -22.55 -3.54 -22.73
N TYR A 26 -23.87 -3.69 -22.68
CA TYR A 26 -24.63 -3.55 -21.44
C TYR A 26 -24.19 -4.58 -20.38
N ASP A 27 -23.94 -5.81 -20.77
CA ASP A 27 -23.45 -6.85 -19.86
C ASP A 27 -22.04 -6.51 -19.34
N LYS A 28 -21.13 -6.03 -20.21
CA LYS A 28 -19.79 -5.58 -19.82
C LYS A 28 -19.86 -4.44 -18.78
N ASP A 29 -20.66 -3.42 -19.05
CA ASP A 29 -20.79 -2.25 -18.17
C ASP A 29 -21.38 -2.66 -16.81
N MET A 30 -22.35 -3.57 -16.81
CA MET A 30 -22.94 -4.10 -15.58
C MET A 30 -21.89 -4.82 -14.71
N PHE A 31 -21.10 -5.75 -15.28
CA PHE A 31 -20.06 -6.48 -14.56
C PHE A 31 -18.94 -5.54 -14.10
N TYR A 32 -18.55 -4.58 -14.92
CA TYR A 32 -17.55 -3.56 -14.55
C TYR A 32 -18.01 -2.75 -13.33
N TYR A 33 -19.24 -2.25 -13.37
CA TYR A 33 -19.82 -1.48 -12.26
C TYR A 33 -19.95 -2.31 -10.97
N ARG A 34 -20.44 -3.57 -11.08
CA ARG A 34 -20.55 -4.49 -9.94
C ARG A 34 -19.17 -4.81 -9.35
N GLY A 35 -18.18 -5.08 -10.20
CA GLY A 35 -16.80 -5.33 -9.76
C GLY A 35 -16.21 -4.14 -9.05
N ARG A 36 -16.36 -2.93 -9.61
CA ARG A 36 -15.89 -1.67 -9.00
C ARG A 36 -16.56 -1.39 -7.66
N ARG A 37 -17.86 -1.60 -7.56
CA ARG A 37 -18.60 -1.43 -6.32
C ARG A 37 -18.17 -2.45 -5.27
N ALA A 38 -18.07 -3.72 -5.63
CA ALA A 38 -17.56 -4.75 -4.72
C ALA A 38 -16.16 -4.45 -4.21
N LEU A 39 -15.28 -3.92 -5.08
CA LEU A 39 -13.94 -3.47 -4.69
C LEU A 39 -14.00 -2.32 -3.68
N ALA A 40 -14.85 -1.33 -3.89
CA ALA A 40 -15.04 -0.20 -2.98
C ALA A 40 -15.62 -0.63 -1.62
N ASP A 41 -16.50 -1.65 -1.62
CA ASP A 41 -17.10 -2.24 -0.42
C ASP A 41 -16.15 -3.20 0.33
N GLY A 42 -14.91 -3.40 -0.15
CA GLY A 42 -13.94 -4.37 0.42
C GLY A 42 -14.29 -5.84 0.15
N LYS A 43 -15.27 -6.11 -0.72
CA LYS A 43 -15.69 -7.47 -1.10
C LYS A 43 -14.82 -8.02 -2.23
N TYR A 44 -13.53 -8.23 -1.93
CA TYR A 44 -12.50 -8.50 -2.95
C TYR A 44 -12.77 -9.78 -3.76
N ALA A 45 -13.25 -10.86 -3.13
CA ALA A 45 -13.59 -12.10 -3.85
C ALA A 45 -14.70 -11.86 -4.89
N GLN A 46 -15.77 -11.13 -4.51
CA GLN A 46 -16.86 -10.79 -5.43
C GLN A 46 -16.39 -9.83 -6.54
N ALA A 47 -15.47 -8.92 -6.24
CA ALA A 47 -14.86 -8.07 -7.27
C ALA A 47 -14.09 -8.90 -8.30
N ILE A 48 -13.28 -9.89 -7.85
CA ILE A 48 -12.53 -10.79 -8.71
C ILE A 48 -13.46 -11.60 -9.63
N GLU A 49 -14.56 -12.14 -9.12
CA GLU A 49 -15.54 -12.89 -9.91
C GLU A 49 -16.08 -12.04 -11.08
N ASN A 50 -16.53 -10.80 -10.80
CA ASN A 50 -17.02 -9.91 -11.83
C ASN A 50 -15.95 -9.55 -12.87
N PHE A 51 -14.71 -9.25 -12.41
CA PHE A 51 -13.61 -8.95 -13.33
C PHE A 51 -13.11 -10.16 -14.10
N ASN A 52 -13.25 -11.40 -13.58
CA ASN A 52 -12.96 -12.61 -14.33
C ASN A 52 -13.85 -12.73 -15.56
N ILE A 53 -15.15 -12.46 -15.43
CA ILE A 53 -16.07 -12.44 -16.56
C ILE A 53 -15.62 -11.40 -17.60
N LEU A 54 -15.30 -10.21 -17.15
CA LEU A 54 -14.85 -9.12 -18.03
C LEU A 54 -13.57 -9.46 -18.78
N THR A 55 -12.58 -10.10 -18.12
CA THR A 55 -11.33 -10.48 -18.79
C THR A 55 -11.50 -11.56 -19.85
N GLN A 56 -12.62 -12.29 -19.83
CA GLN A 56 -13.01 -13.24 -20.90
C GLN A 56 -13.73 -12.53 -22.05
N LEU A 57 -14.54 -11.51 -21.73
CA LEU A 57 -15.28 -10.74 -22.73
C LEU A 57 -14.38 -9.73 -23.45
N ASP A 58 -13.40 -9.18 -22.77
CA ASP A 58 -12.46 -8.20 -23.33
C ASP A 58 -11.05 -8.41 -22.78
N THR A 59 -10.19 -8.97 -23.61
CA THR A 59 -8.79 -9.26 -23.26
C THR A 59 -7.86 -8.06 -23.43
N ALA A 60 -8.37 -6.92 -23.93
CA ALA A 60 -7.62 -5.70 -24.20
C ALA A 60 -7.96 -4.52 -23.27
N ASP A 61 -8.90 -4.71 -22.32
CA ASP A 61 -9.21 -3.68 -21.34
C ASP A 61 -8.22 -3.69 -20.16
N TYR A 62 -7.26 -2.78 -20.19
CA TYR A 62 -6.25 -2.66 -19.13
C TYR A 62 -6.81 -2.26 -17.77
N TRP A 63 -7.96 -1.57 -17.70
CA TRP A 63 -8.61 -1.21 -16.46
C TRP A 63 -9.16 -2.42 -15.73
N THR A 64 -9.76 -3.36 -16.43
CA THR A 64 -10.29 -4.61 -15.85
C THR A 64 -9.17 -5.42 -15.20
N PHE A 65 -8.04 -5.60 -15.88
CA PHE A 65 -6.87 -6.25 -15.28
C PHE A 65 -6.36 -5.48 -14.07
N PHE A 66 -6.27 -4.15 -14.18
CA PHE A 66 -5.81 -3.31 -13.07
C PHE A 66 -6.70 -3.45 -11.82
N PHE A 67 -8.02 -3.34 -11.95
CA PHE A 67 -8.92 -3.46 -10.81
C PHE A 67 -8.98 -4.87 -10.23
N ARG A 68 -8.87 -5.90 -11.08
CA ARG A 68 -8.74 -7.27 -10.61
C ARG A 68 -7.43 -7.46 -9.84
N GLY A 69 -6.35 -6.89 -10.32
CA GLY A 69 -5.06 -6.85 -9.63
C GLY A 69 -5.15 -6.20 -8.25
N ILE A 70 -5.85 -5.06 -8.13
CA ILE A 70 -6.11 -4.41 -6.83
C ILE A 70 -6.91 -5.34 -5.89
N ALA A 71 -7.95 -5.98 -6.39
CA ALA A 71 -8.77 -6.89 -5.59
C ALA A 71 -7.93 -8.09 -5.08
N LYS A 72 -7.12 -8.70 -5.94
CA LYS A 72 -6.21 -9.79 -5.59
C LYS A 72 -5.13 -9.35 -4.58
N TYR A 73 -4.55 -8.16 -4.77
CA TYR A 73 -3.56 -7.59 -3.84
C TYR A 73 -4.12 -7.46 -2.42
N ASN A 74 -5.33 -6.91 -2.30
CA ASN A 74 -6.00 -6.73 -1.01
C ASN A 74 -6.45 -8.07 -0.39
N LEU A 75 -6.72 -9.09 -1.21
CA LEU A 75 -7.03 -10.46 -0.74
C LEU A 75 -5.77 -11.24 -0.33
N GLY A 76 -4.57 -10.70 -0.59
CA GLY A 76 -3.29 -11.36 -0.31
C GLY A 76 -2.75 -12.24 -1.45
N ASP A 77 -3.47 -12.35 -2.58
CA ASP A 77 -2.96 -13.03 -3.77
C ASP A 77 -1.96 -12.13 -4.53
N ILE A 78 -0.76 -12.01 -3.96
CA ILE A 78 0.30 -11.15 -4.51
C ILE A 78 0.76 -11.61 -5.90
N ARG A 79 0.81 -12.95 -6.13
CA ARG A 79 1.20 -13.49 -7.44
C ARG A 79 0.18 -13.18 -8.53
N GLY A 80 -1.10 -13.37 -8.24
CA GLY A 80 -2.16 -13.06 -9.17
C GLY A 80 -2.30 -11.55 -9.43
N ALA A 81 -2.11 -10.72 -8.42
CA ALA A 81 -2.07 -9.26 -8.56
C ALA A 81 -0.95 -8.81 -9.51
N ARG A 82 0.26 -9.34 -9.32
CA ARG A 82 1.42 -9.08 -10.17
C ARG A 82 1.15 -9.41 -11.64
N GLN A 83 0.55 -10.57 -11.93
CA GLN A 83 0.19 -10.97 -13.29
C GLN A 83 -0.81 -10.01 -13.93
N ASP A 84 -1.80 -9.58 -13.17
CA ASP A 84 -2.83 -8.66 -13.65
C ASP A 84 -2.26 -7.25 -13.90
N PHE A 85 -1.43 -6.72 -13.02
CA PHE A 85 -0.76 -5.44 -13.25
C PHE A 85 0.22 -5.51 -14.43
N ASP A 86 0.95 -6.61 -14.59
CA ASP A 86 1.79 -6.84 -15.76
C ASP A 86 0.98 -6.81 -17.06
N ARG A 87 -0.17 -7.51 -17.09
CA ARG A 87 -1.06 -7.47 -18.25
C ARG A 87 -1.57 -6.07 -18.52
N SER A 88 -1.97 -5.34 -17.47
CA SER A 88 -2.47 -3.97 -17.59
C SER A 88 -1.45 -3.02 -18.24
N VAL A 89 -0.18 -3.04 -17.78
CA VAL A 89 0.86 -2.15 -18.34
C VAL A 89 1.34 -2.60 -19.71
N ARG A 90 1.23 -3.89 -20.06
CA ARG A 90 1.49 -4.35 -21.44
C ARG A 90 0.45 -3.86 -22.42
N ILE A 91 -0.82 -3.82 -22.02
CA ILE A 91 -1.91 -3.30 -22.86
C ILE A 91 -1.78 -1.78 -22.99
N ASN A 92 -1.51 -1.08 -21.90
CA ASN A 92 -1.33 0.37 -21.90
C ASN A 92 0.03 0.77 -21.30
N PRO A 93 1.08 0.95 -22.11
CA PRO A 93 2.44 1.29 -21.66
C PRO A 93 2.62 2.68 -21.06
N VAL A 94 1.59 3.52 -21.07
CA VAL A 94 1.60 4.87 -20.44
C VAL A 94 0.68 4.95 -19.22
N PHE A 95 0.22 3.81 -18.73
CA PHE A 95 -0.69 3.74 -17.58
C PHE A 95 0.09 3.84 -16.26
N THR A 96 0.22 5.04 -15.75
CA THR A 96 0.98 5.37 -14.52
C THR A 96 0.56 4.52 -13.33
N SER A 97 -0.74 4.41 -13.06
CA SER A 97 -1.24 3.63 -11.91
C SER A 97 -0.90 2.14 -12.02
N GLY A 98 -0.87 1.59 -13.24
CA GLY A 98 -0.45 0.21 -13.48
C GLY A 98 0.99 -0.04 -13.05
N TYR A 99 1.92 0.82 -13.44
CA TYR A 99 3.31 0.76 -12.99
C TYR A 99 3.45 1.00 -11.49
N HIS A 100 2.73 1.97 -10.93
CA HIS A 100 2.75 2.26 -9.50
C HIS A 100 2.35 1.02 -8.67
N TYR A 101 1.21 0.42 -8.98
CA TYR A 101 0.72 -0.75 -8.22
C TYR A 101 1.54 -2.01 -8.51
N ARG A 102 2.07 -2.20 -9.73
CA ARG A 102 3.03 -3.27 -9.99
C ARG A 102 4.30 -3.09 -9.16
N GLY A 103 4.85 -1.88 -9.11
CA GLY A 103 6.01 -1.54 -8.29
C GLY A 103 5.80 -1.82 -6.80
N ILE A 104 4.66 -1.41 -6.22
CA ILE A 104 4.32 -1.73 -4.83
C ILE A 104 4.23 -3.26 -4.63
N THR A 105 3.63 -3.97 -5.59
CA THR A 105 3.46 -5.42 -5.53
C THR A 105 4.80 -6.14 -5.62
N GLU A 106 5.69 -5.72 -6.52
CA GLU A 106 7.05 -6.25 -6.63
C GLU A 106 7.88 -5.97 -5.37
N SER A 107 7.73 -4.77 -4.77
CA SER A 107 8.38 -4.41 -3.51
C SER A 107 7.94 -5.35 -2.37
N ARG A 108 6.63 -5.61 -2.27
CA ARG A 108 6.09 -6.56 -1.28
C ARG A 108 6.54 -8.01 -1.52
N TYR A 109 6.80 -8.36 -2.76
CA TYR A 109 7.33 -9.67 -3.15
C TYR A 109 8.83 -9.80 -2.91
N GLY A 110 9.53 -8.68 -2.64
CA GLY A 110 10.98 -8.62 -2.43
C GLY A 110 11.79 -8.36 -3.71
N ASN A 111 11.15 -8.14 -4.86
CA ASN A 111 11.81 -7.84 -6.13
C ASN A 111 12.09 -6.33 -6.24
N TYR A 112 12.98 -5.82 -5.40
CA TYR A 112 13.20 -4.37 -5.26
C TYR A 112 13.70 -3.70 -6.55
N ASP A 113 14.55 -4.34 -7.34
CA ASP A 113 15.05 -3.76 -8.59
C ASP A 113 13.93 -3.51 -9.59
N GLN A 114 13.03 -4.49 -9.78
CA GLN A 114 11.86 -4.33 -10.64
C GLN A 114 10.88 -3.30 -10.06
N ALA A 115 10.67 -3.30 -8.74
CA ALA A 115 9.83 -2.33 -8.07
C ALA A 115 10.32 -0.90 -8.29
N LEU A 116 11.62 -0.65 -8.13
CA LEU A 116 12.23 0.66 -8.34
C LEU A 116 12.14 1.10 -9.81
N ALA A 117 12.34 0.18 -10.76
CA ALA A 117 12.19 0.46 -12.18
C ALA A 117 10.74 0.86 -12.53
N ASP A 118 9.75 0.16 -12.00
CA ASP A 118 8.34 0.45 -12.22
C ASP A 118 7.93 1.80 -11.60
N LEU A 119 8.35 2.05 -10.35
CA LEU A 119 8.07 3.31 -9.66
C LEU A 119 8.77 4.50 -10.35
N GLN A 120 10.00 4.30 -10.86
CA GLN A 120 10.66 5.31 -11.68
C GLN A 120 9.87 5.57 -12.96
N LYS A 121 9.42 4.53 -13.66
CA LYS A 121 8.58 4.68 -14.87
C LYS A 121 7.28 5.43 -14.58
N ALA A 122 6.62 5.14 -13.46
CA ALA A 122 5.44 5.88 -13.02
C ALA A 122 5.75 7.37 -12.78
N ILE A 123 6.88 7.68 -12.14
CA ILE A 123 7.36 9.05 -11.91
C ILE A 123 7.67 9.77 -13.23
N ASP A 124 8.30 9.10 -14.19
CA ASP A 124 8.62 9.68 -15.50
C ASP A 124 7.34 10.04 -16.27
N LEU A 125 6.31 9.21 -16.14
CA LEU A 125 5.00 9.46 -16.74
C LEU A 125 4.24 10.59 -16.05
N ARG A 126 4.35 10.72 -14.71
CA ARG A 126 3.66 11.74 -13.90
C ARG A 126 4.54 12.29 -12.79
N PRO A 127 5.53 13.13 -13.07
CA PRO A 127 6.49 13.64 -12.08
C PRO A 127 5.85 14.53 -11.01
N GLY A 128 4.65 15.02 -11.23
CA GLY A 128 3.88 15.82 -10.25
C GLY A 128 3.09 14.99 -9.24
N GLU A 129 2.92 13.69 -9.45
CA GLU A 129 2.18 12.80 -8.54
C GLU A 129 3.06 12.41 -7.36
N ILE A 130 2.96 13.19 -6.28
CA ILE A 130 3.91 13.13 -5.18
C ILE A 130 3.89 11.80 -4.41
N GLY A 131 2.74 11.09 -4.37
CA GLY A 131 2.61 9.77 -3.75
C GLY A 131 3.54 8.70 -4.33
N LEU A 132 3.96 8.86 -5.61
CA LEU A 132 4.91 7.96 -6.25
C LEU A 132 6.29 8.00 -5.59
N TYR A 133 6.72 9.19 -5.13
CA TYR A 133 7.98 9.34 -4.38
C TYR A 133 7.89 8.70 -3.01
N PHE A 134 6.75 8.81 -2.33
CA PHE A 134 6.54 8.09 -1.07
C PHE A 134 6.68 6.57 -1.26
N SER A 135 6.00 6.00 -2.25
CA SER A 135 6.07 4.56 -2.54
C SER A 135 7.48 4.12 -2.93
N ARG A 136 8.23 4.94 -3.71
CA ARG A 136 9.62 4.65 -4.05
C ARG A 136 10.54 4.79 -2.84
N GLY A 137 10.32 5.79 -1.99
CA GLY A 137 11.04 5.97 -0.71
C GLY A 137 10.88 4.74 0.20
N VAL A 138 9.66 4.21 0.33
CA VAL A 138 9.42 2.94 1.06
C VAL A 138 10.18 1.78 0.43
N THR A 139 10.17 1.66 -0.90
CA THR A 139 10.90 0.60 -1.62
C THR A 139 12.42 0.75 -1.43
N TYR A 140 12.97 1.96 -1.48
CA TYR A 140 14.37 2.23 -1.16
C TYR A 140 14.71 1.84 0.28
N PHE A 141 13.82 2.14 1.23
CA PHE A 141 14.01 1.73 2.63
C PHE A 141 14.07 0.19 2.75
N LEU A 142 13.13 -0.53 2.15
CA LEU A 142 13.08 -1.99 2.18
C LEU A 142 14.28 -2.64 1.50
N SER A 143 14.82 -2.00 0.46
CA SER A 143 16.06 -2.44 -0.23
C SER A 143 17.34 -1.92 0.43
N GLN A 144 17.24 -1.35 1.65
CA GLN A 144 18.36 -0.81 2.44
C GLN A 144 19.11 0.36 1.79
N GLN A 145 18.50 1.04 0.82
CA GLN A 145 19.05 2.24 0.18
C GLN A 145 18.58 3.50 0.93
N PHE A 146 18.97 3.64 2.18
CA PHE A 146 18.43 4.63 3.12
C PHE A 146 18.63 6.08 2.69
N ASP A 147 19.76 6.43 2.07
CA ASP A 147 20.00 7.78 1.54
C ASP A 147 19.02 8.17 0.44
N ASN A 148 18.68 7.21 -0.43
CA ASN A 148 17.70 7.43 -1.49
C ASN A 148 16.28 7.52 -0.93
N ALA A 149 15.97 6.71 0.10
CA ALA A 149 14.71 6.78 0.83
C ALA A 149 14.51 8.18 1.44
N VAL A 150 15.52 8.70 2.13
CA VAL A 150 15.47 10.06 2.71
C VAL A 150 15.18 11.12 1.65
N LYS A 151 15.86 11.09 0.50
CA LYS A 151 15.64 12.06 -0.59
C LYS A 151 14.19 12.05 -1.10
N ASP A 152 13.61 10.86 -1.25
CA ASP A 152 12.23 10.71 -1.72
C ASP A 152 11.22 11.14 -0.66
N PHE A 153 11.42 10.78 0.61
CA PHE A 153 10.59 11.28 1.70
C PHE A 153 10.72 12.79 1.89
N ASP A 154 11.91 13.39 1.71
CA ASP A 154 12.09 14.83 1.72
C ASP A 154 11.27 15.52 0.62
N LYS A 155 11.22 14.92 -0.58
CA LYS A 155 10.44 15.45 -1.67
C LYS A 155 8.94 15.37 -1.38
N TYR A 156 8.50 14.26 -0.81
CA TYR A 156 7.11 14.06 -0.39
C TYR A 156 6.70 15.04 0.71
N ILE A 157 7.48 15.14 1.80
CA ILE A 157 7.20 16.01 2.96
C ILE A 157 7.11 17.48 2.58
N ARG A 158 7.88 17.96 1.60
CA ARG A 158 7.76 19.34 1.10
C ARG A 158 6.37 19.66 0.54
N LYS A 159 5.64 18.68 0.05
CA LYS A 159 4.30 18.83 -0.52
C LYS A 159 3.21 18.43 0.46
N GLU A 160 3.48 17.40 1.24
CA GLU A 160 2.56 16.82 2.24
C GLU A 160 3.16 16.92 3.66
N PRO A 161 3.34 18.15 4.20
CA PRO A 161 4.03 18.36 5.49
C PRO A 161 3.20 17.93 6.71
N LYS A 162 1.96 17.50 6.50
CA LYS A 162 1.05 17.07 7.57
C LYS A 162 0.85 15.55 7.63
N ASP A 163 1.51 14.76 6.77
CA ASP A 163 1.43 13.31 6.82
C ASP A 163 2.43 12.75 7.85
N PRO A 164 1.98 12.20 9.01
CA PRO A 164 2.87 11.65 10.02
C PRO A 164 3.67 10.46 9.51
N SER A 165 3.10 9.65 8.58
CA SER A 165 3.73 8.44 8.04
C SER A 165 5.05 8.75 7.33
N ALA A 166 5.12 9.89 6.65
CA ALA A 166 6.34 10.29 5.96
C ALA A 166 7.49 10.59 6.92
N TYR A 167 7.20 11.23 8.06
CA TYR A 167 8.20 11.47 9.10
C TYR A 167 8.61 10.17 9.80
N LEU A 168 7.66 9.24 10.06
CA LEU A 168 7.99 7.94 10.63
C LEU A 168 8.95 7.15 9.74
N ASN A 169 8.71 7.13 8.43
CA ASN A 169 9.56 6.41 7.48
C ASN A 169 10.91 7.09 7.25
N ARG A 170 10.95 8.45 7.17
CA ARG A 170 12.22 9.19 7.07
C ARG A 170 13.03 9.05 8.35
N GLY A 171 12.40 9.14 9.51
CA GLY A 171 13.05 8.93 10.81
C GLY A 171 13.67 7.54 10.93
N ALA A 172 12.95 6.49 10.45
CA ALA A 172 13.51 5.15 10.37
C ALA A 172 14.74 5.09 9.45
N SER A 173 14.69 5.76 8.29
CA SER A 173 15.83 5.83 7.38
C SER A 173 17.04 6.52 8.02
N TYR A 174 16.83 7.63 8.74
CA TYR A 174 17.90 8.30 9.49
C TYR A 174 18.48 7.40 10.59
N LEU A 175 17.65 6.61 11.26
CA LEU A 175 18.14 5.69 12.29
C LEU A 175 19.11 4.64 11.70
N PHE A 176 18.78 4.06 10.55
CA PHE A 176 19.65 3.12 9.85
C PHE A 176 20.93 3.78 9.29
N LEU A 177 20.90 5.08 9.01
CA LEU A 177 22.06 5.88 8.65
C LEU A 177 22.90 6.31 9.87
N GLY A 178 22.48 5.98 11.10
CA GLY A 178 23.15 6.34 12.34
C GLY A 178 22.82 7.76 12.84
N ASP A 179 21.97 8.52 12.15
CA ASP A 179 21.57 9.87 12.55
C ASP A 179 20.36 9.82 13.53
N THR A 180 20.65 9.42 14.76
CA THR A 180 19.63 9.27 15.80
C THR A 180 18.97 10.61 16.18
N LEU A 181 19.67 11.74 16.02
CA LEU A 181 19.11 13.06 16.33
C LEU A 181 17.99 13.43 15.33
N LYS A 182 18.24 13.23 14.02
CA LYS A 182 17.22 13.46 13.01
C LYS A 182 16.07 12.46 13.13
N ALA A 183 16.35 11.20 13.44
CA ALA A 183 15.31 10.19 13.68
C ALA A 183 14.36 10.62 14.80
N VAL A 184 14.87 11.02 15.97
CA VAL A 184 14.07 11.51 17.10
C VAL A 184 13.30 12.79 16.74
N SER A 185 13.93 13.72 15.98
CA SER A 185 13.25 14.93 15.50
C SER A 185 12.03 14.60 14.63
N ASP A 186 12.18 13.64 13.73
CA ASP A 186 11.10 13.19 12.85
C ASP A 186 9.99 12.47 13.63
N TYR A 187 10.33 11.57 14.55
CA TYR A 187 9.33 10.92 15.41
C TYR A 187 8.57 11.93 16.28
N ASN A 188 9.28 12.94 16.83
CA ASN A 188 8.63 14.07 17.53
C ASN A 188 7.66 14.83 16.62
N LYS A 189 7.99 14.98 15.33
CA LYS A 189 7.11 15.65 14.38
C LYS A 189 5.89 14.79 14.07
N ALA A 190 6.06 13.47 13.85
CA ALA A 190 4.98 12.54 13.65
C ALA A 190 3.99 12.54 14.83
N ILE A 191 4.48 12.43 16.07
CA ILE A 191 3.68 12.51 17.31
C ILE A 191 2.91 13.83 17.41
N ARG A 192 3.52 14.97 17.03
CA ARG A 192 2.78 16.25 17.03
C ARG A 192 1.68 16.32 15.99
N LEU A 193 1.83 15.61 14.86
CA LEU A 193 0.84 15.55 13.79
C LEU A 193 -0.30 14.60 14.12
N ASP A 194 0.03 13.46 14.70
CA ASP A 194 -0.95 12.51 15.22
C ASP A 194 -0.51 12.01 16.60
N ARG A 195 -1.11 12.59 17.65
CA ARG A 195 -0.81 12.23 19.04
C ARG A 195 -1.52 10.97 19.52
N PHE A 196 -2.43 10.43 18.70
CA PHE A 196 -3.22 9.24 19.04
C PHE A 196 -2.69 7.98 18.33
N ASP A 197 -1.73 8.11 17.41
CA ASP A 197 -1.02 6.99 16.83
C ASP A 197 0.09 6.50 17.79
N PRO A 198 0.02 5.24 18.30
CA PRO A 198 1.04 4.69 19.19
C PRO A 198 2.40 4.51 18.51
N GLU A 199 2.45 4.38 17.18
CA GLU A 199 3.66 4.03 16.43
C GLU A 199 4.79 5.06 16.62
N GLY A 200 4.48 6.34 16.63
CA GLY A 200 5.45 7.39 16.86
C GLY A 200 6.17 7.29 18.21
N TYR A 201 5.42 6.96 19.26
CA TYR A 201 5.96 6.77 20.61
C TYR A 201 6.83 5.51 20.66
N VAL A 202 6.33 4.38 20.12
CA VAL A 202 7.09 3.14 20.08
C VAL A 202 8.44 3.32 19.39
N ARG A 203 8.45 3.95 18.22
CA ARG A 203 9.69 4.19 17.45
C ARG A 203 10.66 5.10 18.20
N ARG A 204 10.18 6.19 18.82
CA ARG A 204 11.01 7.10 19.61
C ARG A 204 11.55 6.43 20.87
N GLY A 205 10.70 5.71 21.60
CA GLY A 205 11.10 4.99 22.80
C GLY A 205 12.19 3.96 22.54
N ARG A 206 12.13 3.24 21.42
CA ARG A 206 13.20 2.33 21.00
C ARG A 206 14.55 3.07 20.79
N VAL A 207 14.51 4.27 20.21
CA VAL A 207 15.74 5.06 20.07
C VAL A 207 16.27 5.49 21.44
N TYR A 208 15.39 5.89 22.37
CA TYR A 208 15.81 6.22 23.72
C TYR A 208 16.41 5.01 24.46
N ALA A 209 15.80 3.83 24.30
CA ALA A 209 16.33 2.59 24.87
C ALA A 209 17.74 2.27 24.35
N SER A 210 17.98 2.40 23.03
CA SER A 210 19.31 2.19 22.45
C SER A 210 20.38 3.19 22.94
N GLN A 211 19.94 4.29 23.56
CA GLN A 211 20.80 5.28 24.20
C GLN A 211 20.86 5.10 25.74
N ASN A 212 20.35 4.00 26.27
CA ASN A 212 20.22 3.70 27.71
C ASN A 212 19.38 4.74 28.50
N LYS A 213 18.53 5.52 27.78
CA LYS A 213 17.60 6.46 28.39
C LYS A 213 16.28 5.76 28.74
N TYR A 214 16.36 4.78 29.64
CA TYR A 214 15.26 3.86 29.90
C TYR A 214 14.00 4.54 30.43
N ASP A 215 14.11 5.57 31.29
CA ASP A 215 12.94 6.28 31.82
C ASP A 215 12.12 6.97 30.70
N LEU A 216 12.82 7.61 29.74
CA LEU A 216 12.15 8.22 28.58
C LEU A 216 11.54 7.17 27.67
N ALA A 217 12.23 6.05 27.49
CA ALA A 217 11.77 4.96 26.69
C ALA A 217 10.52 4.29 27.32
N ILE A 218 10.52 4.03 28.63
CA ILE A 218 9.38 3.51 29.38
C ILE A 218 8.18 4.45 29.27
N SER A 219 8.40 5.76 29.46
CA SER A 219 7.32 6.77 29.31
C SER A 219 6.68 6.75 27.92
N ASP A 220 7.47 6.55 26.85
CA ASP A 220 6.95 6.42 25.51
C ASP A 220 6.15 5.09 25.31
N MET A 221 6.64 3.98 25.88
CA MET A 221 5.88 2.70 25.86
C MET A 221 4.60 2.78 26.67
N ASP A 222 4.62 3.46 27.82
CA ASP A 222 3.41 3.70 28.63
C ASP A 222 2.36 4.45 27.80
N LYS A 223 2.79 5.47 27.07
CA LYS A 223 1.87 6.23 26.19
C LYS A 223 1.35 5.38 25.03
N ALA A 224 2.19 4.56 24.43
CA ALA A 224 1.77 3.65 23.37
C ALA A 224 0.73 2.63 23.88
N ILE A 225 0.94 2.08 25.08
CA ILE A 225 0.02 1.13 25.73
C ILE A 225 -1.30 1.81 26.15
N GLU A 226 -1.24 3.07 26.62
CA GLU A 226 -2.45 3.85 26.92
C GLU A 226 -3.33 4.03 25.66
N LEU A 227 -2.68 4.26 24.50
CA LEU A 227 -3.39 4.46 23.22
C LEU A 227 -3.88 3.15 22.60
N ASP A 228 -3.13 2.07 22.78
CA ASP A 228 -3.48 0.73 22.31
C ASP A 228 -3.10 -0.32 23.36
N THR A 229 -4.09 -0.70 24.17
CA THR A 229 -3.90 -1.69 25.25
C THR A 229 -3.65 -3.12 24.75
N THR A 230 -3.75 -3.35 23.44
CA THR A 230 -3.46 -4.64 22.79
C THR A 230 -2.09 -4.68 22.13
N ASN A 231 -1.30 -3.61 22.24
CA ASN A 231 0.00 -3.48 21.61
C ASN A 231 1.06 -4.35 22.33
N THR A 232 1.08 -5.65 22.00
CA THR A 232 2.03 -6.62 22.57
C THR A 232 3.48 -6.21 22.38
N PHE A 233 3.78 -5.51 21.25
CA PHE A 233 5.11 -5.02 20.95
C PHE A 233 5.56 -3.93 21.95
N ALA A 234 4.67 -3.02 22.36
CA ALA A 234 4.99 -2.00 23.35
C ALA A 234 5.23 -2.63 24.75
N TYR A 235 4.40 -3.59 25.15
CA TYR A 235 4.64 -4.35 26.40
C TYR A 235 5.99 -5.07 26.36
N PHE A 236 6.30 -5.77 25.27
CA PHE A 236 7.56 -6.50 25.16
C PHE A 236 8.77 -5.57 25.24
N ASN A 237 8.76 -4.43 24.55
CA ASN A 237 9.84 -3.46 24.62
C ASN A 237 9.95 -2.86 26.04
N ARG A 238 8.83 -2.54 26.71
CA ARG A 238 8.85 -2.01 28.07
C ARG A 238 9.41 -3.03 29.07
N ALA A 239 9.06 -4.30 28.90
CA ALA A 239 9.61 -5.40 29.72
C ALA A 239 11.15 -5.47 29.62
N ILE A 240 11.69 -5.33 28.40
CA ILE A 240 13.16 -5.28 28.21
C ILE A 240 13.75 -4.11 29.00
N MET A 241 13.14 -2.92 28.91
CA MET A 241 13.64 -1.73 29.61
C MET A 241 13.55 -1.86 31.13
N TYR A 242 12.49 -2.49 31.66
CA TYR A 242 12.38 -2.82 33.08
C TYR A 242 13.46 -3.82 33.50
N TYR A 243 13.74 -4.84 32.68
CA TYR A 243 14.79 -5.80 32.94
C TYR A 243 16.17 -5.15 33.01
N GLU A 244 16.49 -4.26 32.09
CA GLU A 244 17.77 -3.49 32.08
C GLU A 244 17.91 -2.57 33.31
N GLN A 245 16.79 -2.16 33.93
CA GLN A 245 16.75 -1.42 35.19
C GLN A 245 16.66 -2.32 36.45
N GLU A 246 16.80 -3.64 36.32
CA GLU A 246 16.68 -4.62 37.38
C GLU A 246 15.25 -4.68 38.03
N ARG A 247 14.26 -4.13 37.35
CA ARG A 247 12.85 -4.11 37.77
C ARG A 247 12.14 -5.36 37.28
N TYR A 248 12.57 -6.50 37.79
CA TYR A 248 12.18 -7.84 37.30
C TYR A 248 10.69 -8.17 37.47
N ASN A 249 10.05 -7.63 38.51
CA ASN A 249 8.63 -7.87 38.73
C ASN A 249 7.76 -7.21 37.66
N GLU A 250 8.09 -5.96 37.31
CA GLU A 250 7.40 -5.22 36.25
C GLU A 250 7.68 -5.83 34.89
N ALA A 251 8.92 -6.22 34.63
CA ALA A 251 9.28 -6.92 33.40
C ALA A 251 8.47 -8.23 33.24
N MET A 252 8.36 -9.04 34.31
CA MET A 252 7.59 -10.28 34.29
C MET A 252 6.09 -10.03 34.08
N SER A 253 5.54 -8.97 34.67
CA SER A 253 4.15 -8.58 34.48
C SER A 253 3.85 -8.31 33.00
N ASP A 254 4.70 -7.53 32.32
CA ASP A 254 4.55 -7.20 30.91
C ASP A 254 4.73 -8.43 30.01
N LEU A 255 5.72 -9.27 30.27
CA LEU A 255 5.93 -10.52 29.53
C LEU A 255 4.74 -11.48 29.66
N ASN A 256 4.16 -11.59 30.86
CA ASN A 256 2.96 -12.39 31.07
C ASN A 256 1.76 -11.82 30.29
N ARG A 257 1.70 -10.52 30.06
CA ARG A 257 0.67 -9.89 29.22
C ARG A 257 0.85 -10.30 27.75
N VAL A 258 2.08 -10.24 27.24
CA VAL A 258 2.40 -10.66 25.86
C VAL A 258 2.01 -12.12 25.63
N LEU A 259 2.35 -13.03 26.57
CA LEU A 259 2.07 -14.47 26.44
C LEU A 259 0.57 -14.83 26.51
N ARG A 260 -0.29 -13.96 27.02
CA ARG A 260 -1.75 -14.21 27.07
C ARG A 260 -2.47 -13.83 25.79
N ASP A 261 -1.88 -12.94 24.99
CA ASP A 261 -2.48 -12.40 23.79
C ASP A 261 -1.96 -13.10 22.50
N GLU A 262 -1.03 -14.09 22.65
CA GLU A 262 -0.64 -15.06 21.62
C GLU A 262 -1.61 -16.26 21.56
#